data_c0d28a734a5db0e825e389bdcedaf38a
#
_entry.id   c0d28a734a5db0e825e389bdcedaf38a
#
_cell.length_a   1.000
_cell.length_b   1.000
_cell.length_c   1.000
_cell.angle_alpha   90.00
_cell.angle_beta   90.00
_cell.angle_gamma   90.00
#
_symmetry.space_group_name_H-M   'P 1'
#
loop_
_entity.id
_entity.type
_entity.pdbx_description
1 polymer ?
#
loop_
_entity_poly.entity_id
_entity_poly.type
_entity_poly.pdbx_seq_one_letter_code
_entity_poly.pdbx_strand_id
1 'polypeptide(L)'
;MSLVITDEVLQSARMSATELSQEIAVLLFQKEKLTLGQASRLAGMSHLQFQHLLASRQIPLHYDVAEFEEDLKTLQELHRT
;
A
#
# COMPACT_ATOMS: atom_id res chain seq x y z
N MET A 1 12.21 -15.19 -5.61
CA MET A 1 11.91 -15.55 -4.21
C MET A 1 10.53 -15.02 -3.86
N SER A 2 9.70 -15.80 -3.22
CA SER A 2 8.36 -15.37 -2.82
C SER A 2 8.18 -15.58 -1.31
N LEU A 3 7.43 -14.67 -0.70
CA LEU A 3 7.08 -14.78 0.71
C LEU A 3 5.78 -15.58 0.83
N VAL A 4 5.79 -16.61 1.66
CA VAL A 4 4.60 -17.43 1.90
C VAL A 4 4.17 -17.29 3.36
N ILE A 5 2.92 -16.87 3.56
CA ILE A 5 2.31 -16.79 4.88
C ILE A 5 1.30 -17.93 4.97
N THR A 6 1.48 -18.82 5.96
CA THR A 6 0.61 -19.98 6.11
C THR A 6 -0.74 -19.61 6.71
N ASP A 7 -1.75 -20.46 6.45
CA ASP A 7 -3.07 -20.30 7.05
C ASP A 7 -3.01 -20.36 8.58
N GLU A 8 -2.10 -21.15 9.11
CA GLU A 8 -1.91 -21.25 10.55
C GLU A 8 -1.54 -19.90 11.17
N VAL A 9 -0.65 -19.16 10.51
CA VAL A 9 -0.24 -17.82 10.97
C VAL A 9 -1.42 -16.85 10.88
N LEU A 10 -2.18 -16.91 9.79
CA LEU A 10 -3.36 -16.05 9.61
C LEU A 10 -4.40 -16.32 10.68
N GLN A 11 -4.66 -17.59 11.00
CA GLN A 11 -5.60 -17.96 12.05
C GLN A 11 -5.12 -17.49 13.42
N SER A 12 -3.85 -17.66 13.70
CA SER A 12 -3.26 -17.21 14.98
C SER A 12 -3.37 -15.69 15.14
N ALA A 13 -3.17 -14.95 14.05
CA ALA A 13 -3.28 -13.50 14.05
C ALA A 13 -4.72 -13.02 13.95
N ARG A 14 -5.67 -13.91 13.65
CA ARG A 14 -7.08 -13.59 13.41
C ARG A 14 -7.24 -12.57 12.28
N MET A 15 -6.49 -12.76 11.22
CA MET A 15 -6.47 -11.87 10.06
C MET A 15 -6.66 -12.66 8.78
N SER A 16 -7.29 -12.02 7.80
CA SER A 16 -7.32 -12.53 6.44
C SER A 16 -6.00 -12.20 5.74
N ALA A 17 -5.75 -12.87 4.61
CA ALA A 17 -4.59 -12.56 3.79
C ALA A 17 -4.62 -11.11 3.31
N THR A 18 -5.80 -10.61 2.95
CA THR A 18 -5.98 -9.22 2.53
C THR A 18 -5.64 -8.24 3.64
N GLU A 19 -6.12 -8.47 4.85
CA GLU A 19 -5.82 -7.62 6.00
C GLU A 19 -4.32 -7.60 6.29
N LEU A 20 -3.68 -8.77 6.24
CA LEU A 20 -2.24 -8.86 6.49
C LEU A 20 -1.44 -8.13 5.41
N SER A 21 -1.84 -8.24 4.14
CA SER A 21 -1.20 -7.49 3.05
C SER A 21 -1.31 -5.98 3.26
N GLN A 22 -2.46 -5.51 3.74
CA GLN A 22 -2.65 -4.10 4.05
C GLN A 22 -1.74 -3.64 5.20
N GLU A 23 -1.60 -4.46 6.24
CA GLU A 23 -0.72 -4.16 7.36
C GLU A 23 0.74 -4.08 6.93
N ILE A 24 1.18 -5.04 6.10
CA ILE A 24 2.54 -5.05 5.57
C ILE A 24 2.79 -3.81 4.71
N ALA A 25 1.83 -3.45 3.86
CA ALA A 25 1.94 -2.27 3.01
C ALA A 25 2.10 -1.00 3.83
N VAL A 26 1.28 -0.83 4.88
CA VAL A 26 1.36 0.32 5.78
C VAL A 26 2.73 0.35 6.47
N LEU A 27 3.18 -0.77 7.00
CA LEU A 27 4.47 -0.86 7.69
C LEU A 27 5.63 -0.46 6.77
N LEU A 28 5.65 -1.01 5.55
CA LEU A 28 6.74 -0.72 4.62
C LEU A 28 6.68 0.70 4.09
N PHE A 29 5.49 1.27 3.95
CA PHE A 29 5.34 2.68 3.60
C PHE A 29 5.89 3.58 4.72
N GLN A 30 5.57 3.28 5.97
CA GLN A 30 6.08 4.04 7.13
C GLN A 30 7.60 4.00 7.20
N LYS A 31 8.19 2.85 6.87
CA LYS A 31 9.64 2.67 6.86
C LYS A 31 10.31 3.22 5.60
N GLU A 32 9.54 3.83 4.73
CA GLU A 32 10.02 4.39 3.46
C GLU A 32 10.68 3.33 2.56
N LYS A 33 10.24 2.07 2.69
CA LYS A 33 10.71 0.96 1.85
C LYS A 33 9.92 0.82 0.57
N LEU A 34 8.66 1.31 0.58
CA LEU A 34 7.78 1.31 -0.58
C LEU A 34 7.24 2.71 -0.82
N THR A 35 7.05 3.05 -2.09
CA THR A 35 6.33 4.27 -2.47
C THR A 35 4.84 4.10 -2.21
N LEU A 36 4.09 5.19 -2.28
CA LEU A 36 2.63 5.14 -2.14
C LEU A 36 2.01 4.20 -3.18
N GLY A 37 2.46 4.28 -4.43
CA GLY A 37 1.96 3.41 -5.50
C GLY A 37 2.25 1.94 -5.26
N GLN A 38 3.48 1.63 -4.84
CA GLN A 38 3.88 0.25 -4.56
C GLN A 38 3.11 -0.31 -3.36
N ALA A 39 2.97 0.48 -2.30
CA ALA A 39 2.24 0.06 -1.10
C ALA A 39 0.76 -0.15 -1.40
N SER A 40 0.14 0.75 -2.18
CA SER A 40 -1.26 0.63 -2.59
C SER A 40 -1.48 -0.67 -3.35
N ARG A 41 -0.60 -1.00 -4.28
CA ARG A 41 -0.70 -2.23 -5.06
C ARG A 41 -0.57 -3.47 -4.17
N LEU A 42 0.36 -3.45 -3.24
CA LEU A 42 0.52 -4.57 -2.29
C LEU A 42 -0.75 -4.76 -1.45
N ALA A 43 -1.37 -3.66 -1.03
CA ALA A 43 -2.59 -3.67 -0.24
C ALA A 43 -3.83 -4.04 -1.05
N GLY A 44 -3.74 -4.09 -2.39
CA GLY A 44 -4.89 -4.32 -3.25
C GLY A 44 -5.87 -3.15 -3.25
N MET A 45 -5.37 -1.94 -3.06
CA MET A 45 -6.18 -0.73 -2.95
C MET A 45 -5.79 0.28 -4.02
N SER A 46 -6.72 1.19 -4.35
CA SER A 46 -6.38 2.37 -5.13
C SER A 46 -5.54 3.33 -4.27
N HIS A 47 -4.87 4.30 -4.91
CA HIS A 47 -4.10 5.31 -4.18
C HIS A 47 -4.98 6.05 -3.17
N LEU A 48 -6.18 6.42 -3.57
CA LEU A 48 -7.12 7.14 -2.71
C LEU A 48 -7.54 6.30 -1.51
N GLN A 49 -7.87 5.03 -1.73
CA GLN A 49 -8.23 4.13 -0.64
C GLN A 49 -7.08 3.95 0.35
N PHE A 50 -5.87 3.81 -0.16
CA PHE A 50 -4.70 3.65 0.70
C PHE A 50 -4.41 4.93 1.48
N GLN A 51 -4.57 6.10 0.85
CA GLN A 51 -4.44 7.39 1.55
C GLN A 51 -5.47 7.51 2.68
N HIS A 52 -6.70 7.07 2.45
CA HIS A 52 -7.73 7.06 3.48
C HIS A 52 -7.36 6.14 4.65
N LEU A 53 -6.78 4.98 4.33
CA LEU A 53 -6.32 4.05 5.36
C LEU A 53 -5.21 4.69 6.21
N LEU A 54 -4.24 5.33 5.56
CA LEU A 54 -3.17 6.02 6.27
C LEU A 54 -3.72 7.15 7.15
N ALA A 55 -4.65 7.92 6.63
CA ALA A 55 -5.26 9.02 7.38
C ALA A 55 -6.02 8.51 8.60
N SER A 56 -6.72 7.39 8.46
CA SER A 56 -7.47 6.78 9.58
C SER A 56 -6.54 6.33 10.71
N ARG A 57 -5.28 6.06 10.39
CA ARG A 57 -4.26 5.65 11.36
C ARG A 57 -3.35 6.80 11.78
N GLN A 58 -3.66 8.02 11.33
CA GLN A 58 -2.88 9.22 11.61
C GLN A 58 -1.43 9.10 11.15
N ILE A 59 -1.22 8.42 10.02
CA ILE A 59 0.09 8.26 9.41
C ILE A 59 0.27 9.37 8.37
N PRO A 60 1.30 10.22 8.49
CA PRO A 60 1.50 11.29 7.52
C PRO A 60 1.94 10.72 6.17
N LEU A 61 1.48 11.38 5.09
CA LEU A 61 1.96 11.08 3.76
C LEU A 61 3.32 11.75 3.55
N HIS A 62 4.23 11.01 2.91
CA HIS A 62 5.49 11.57 2.46
C HIS A 62 5.65 11.29 0.97
N TYR A 63 6.08 12.31 0.25
CA TYR A 63 6.34 12.21 -1.18
C TYR A 63 7.73 12.73 -1.47
N ASP A 64 8.46 12.03 -2.34
CA ASP A 64 9.58 12.65 -3.02
C ASP A 64 9.12 13.05 -4.44
N VAL A 65 9.97 13.76 -5.16
CA VAL A 65 9.63 14.28 -6.50
C VAL A 65 9.37 13.14 -7.48
N ALA A 66 10.15 12.08 -7.41
CA ALA A 66 10.01 10.94 -8.30
C ALA A 66 8.69 10.21 -8.09
N GLU A 67 8.30 10.03 -6.84
CA GLU A 67 7.03 9.40 -6.48
C GLU A 67 5.83 10.21 -6.98
N PHE A 68 5.90 11.52 -6.82
CA PHE A 68 4.85 12.42 -7.29
C PHE A 68 4.70 12.37 -8.82
N GLU A 69 5.82 12.37 -9.54
CA GLU A 69 5.80 12.28 -11.00
C GLU A 69 5.21 10.96 -11.48
N GLU A 70 5.52 9.85 -10.81
CA GLU A 70 4.96 8.55 -11.13
C GLU A 70 3.45 8.55 -10.95
N ASP A 71 2.94 9.12 -9.86
CA ASP A 71 1.51 9.19 -9.60
C ASP A 71 0.78 10.05 -10.64
N LEU A 72 1.36 11.19 -11.04
CA LEU A 72 0.81 12.04 -12.08
C LEU A 72 0.75 11.31 -13.42
N LYS A 73 1.80 10.57 -13.75
CA LYS A 73 1.86 9.81 -14.98
C LYS A 73 0.77 8.75 -15.05
N THR A 74 0.54 8.06 -13.95
CA THR A 74 -0.53 7.06 -13.85
C THR A 74 -1.89 7.70 -14.04
N LEU A 75 -2.15 8.85 -13.43
CA LEU A 75 -3.40 9.57 -13.58
C LEU A 75 -3.61 10.03 -15.03
N GLN A 76 -2.57 10.51 -15.70
CA GLN A 76 -2.65 10.91 -17.09
C GLN A 76 -2.98 9.73 -18.01
N GLU A 77 -2.40 8.57 -17.76
CA GLU A 77 -2.69 7.36 -18.51
C GLU A 77 -4.14 6.94 -18.33
N LEU A 78 -4.68 7.03 -17.12
CA LEU A 78 -6.07 6.70 -16.85
C LEU A 78 -7.03 7.66 -17.56
N HIS A 79 -6.67 8.93 -17.69
CA HIS A 79 -7.50 9.94 -18.36
C HIS A 79 -7.47 9.84 -19.87
N ARG A 80 -6.52 9.15 -20.45
CA ARG A 80 -6.42 8.96 -21.90
C ARG A 80 -7.32 7.86 -22.42
N THR A 81 -7.83 7.05 -21.55
CA THR A 81 -8.79 6.01 -21.93
C THR A 81 -10.20 6.47 -21.63
#